data_079e8c81455831c3ee80e52ea73ae916
#
_entry.id   079e8c81455831c3ee80e52ea73ae916
#
_cell.length_a   1.000
_cell.length_b   1.000
_cell.length_c   1.000
_cell.angle_alpha   90.00
_cell.angle_beta   90.00
_cell.angle_gamma   90.00
#
_symmetry.space_group_name_H-M   'P 1'
#
loop_
_entity.id
_entity.type
_entity.pdbx_description
1 polymer ?
#
loop_
_entity_poly.entity_id
_entity_poly.type
_entity_poly.pdbx_seq_one_letter_code
_entity_poly.pdbx_strand_id
1 'polypeptide(L)'
;MKEKEEVVNINFFKKVWYSITKFEQYPVMATEGLLRAIKYLTILTAIVTVFTMISSLLQMNKVIDNLAQYIEQNIPDFSITEGKVTMDLEQPIIIEKVKYTGIDKVVINPLAETDEQREQSEESETVSGITVFFFSDKIVLISKIDEEQVNKQIYTYSEFVKNYTGKNIQTFNKAELIGYLTSSKMMQFYIRYGASMYIYLLLINIIYALAVSLEIAIFGWITATLAKIRMKFSAIYSMAIHSLTLSMILNICYIIVNYFINFKIRYFETAYVVIAYIYIAATIFILKDDLIKRMQEVERIRQEQKKV
;
A
#
# COMPACT_ATOMS: atom_id res chain seq x y z
N MET A 1 -29.04 35.83 -23.00
CA MET A 1 -27.77 35.20 -23.41
C MET A 1 -27.09 34.64 -22.18
N LYS A 2 -26.96 33.34 -22.05
CA LYS A 2 -26.15 32.74 -20.98
C LYS A 2 -24.70 32.87 -21.42
N GLU A 3 -23.94 33.75 -20.80
CA GLU A 3 -22.48 33.70 -20.89
C GLU A 3 -22.05 32.28 -20.43
N LYS A 4 -21.45 31.53 -21.33
CA LYS A 4 -20.71 30.33 -20.96
C LYS A 4 -19.53 30.83 -20.17
N GLU A 5 -19.59 30.65 -18.81
CA GLU A 5 -18.38 30.73 -18.00
C GLU A 5 -17.33 29.83 -18.66
N GLU A 6 -16.27 30.44 -19.16
CA GLU A 6 -15.10 29.72 -19.64
C GLU A 6 -14.55 28.91 -18.46
N VAL A 7 -14.79 27.61 -18.48
CA VAL A 7 -14.23 26.70 -17.51
C VAL A 7 -12.73 26.71 -17.73
N VAL A 8 -12.01 27.43 -16.89
CA VAL A 8 -10.54 27.50 -16.89
C VAL A 8 -10.00 26.08 -16.69
N ASN A 9 -9.56 25.46 -17.78
CA ASN A 9 -9.02 24.09 -17.75
C ASN A 9 -7.61 24.12 -17.15
N ILE A 10 -7.50 23.92 -15.84
CA ILE A 10 -6.22 23.92 -15.12
C ILE A 10 -5.53 22.57 -15.35
N ASN A 11 -4.28 22.61 -15.84
CA ASN A 11 -3.44 21.42 -16.02
C ASN A 11 -3.22 20.68 -14.68
N PHE A 12 -3.04 19.33 -14.74
CA PHE A 12 -2.82 18.47 -13.58
C PHE A 12 -1.70 18.97 -12.64
N PHE A 13 -0.52 19.30 -13.17
CA PHE A 13 0.59 19.80 -12.37
C PHE A 13 0.31 21.16 -11.71
N LYS A 14 -0.42 22.04 -12.40
CA LYS A 14 -0.89 23.28 -11.78
C LYS A 14 -1.90 23.02 -10.66
N LYS A 15 -2.78 22.04 -10.81
CA LYS A 15 -3.72 21.62 -9.75
C LYS A 15 -2.96 21.12 -8.52
N VAL A 16 -1.95 20.25 -8.71
CA VAL A 16 -1.08 19.81 -7.63
C VAL A 16 -0.45 21.00 -6.90
N TRP A 17 0.17 21.91 -7.66
CA TRP A 17 0.80 23.11 -7.09
C TRP A 17 -0.19 24.00 -6.34
N TYR A 18 -1.34 24.29 -6.94
CA TYR A 18 -2.38 25.13 -6.33
C TYR A 18 -2.99 24.46 -5.09
N SER A 19 -3.18 23.16 -5.12
CA SER A 19 -3.69 22.42 -3.97
C SER A 19 -2.74 22.44 -2.76
N ILE A 20 -1.45 22.72 -2.96
CA ILE A 20 -0.47 22.83 -1.88
C ILE A 20 -0.29 24.26 -1.41
N THR A 21 -0.28 25.23 -2.34
CA THR A 21 0.25 26.59 -2.06
C THR A 21 -0.80 27.69 -2.16
N LYS A 22 -1.98 27.46 -2.77
CA LYS A 22 -2.97 28.49 -3.07
C LYS A 22 -4.38 28.10 -2.67
N PHE A 23 -4.73 28.35 -1.43
CA PHE A 23 -6.08 28.06 -0.89
C PHE A 23 -7.20 28.79 -1.64
N GLU A 24 -6.93 30.01 -2.15
CA GLU A 24 -7.91 30.80 -2.90
C GLU A 24 -8.33 30.12 -4.22
N GLN A 25 -7.56 29.17 -4.73
CA GLN A 25 -7.88 28.46 -5.96
C GLN A 25 -8.82 27.26 -5.77
N TYR A 26 -9.05 26.83 -4.53
CA TYR A 26 -9.93 25.68 -4.24
C TYR A 26 -11.38 25.89 -4.73
N PRO A 27 -12.02 27.05 -4.46
CA PRO A 27 -13.34 27.32 -5.03
C PRO A 27 -13.37 27.29 -6.56
N VAL A 28 -12.32 27.80 -7.21
CA VAL A 28 -12.20 27.76 -8.67
C VAL A 28 -12.08 26.31 -9.18
N MET A 29 -11.22 25.49 -8.55
CA MET A 29 -11.10 24.07 -8.88
C MET A 29 -12.42 23.31 -8.63
N ALA A 30 -13.19 23.70 -7.61
CA ALA A 30 -14.50 23.12 -7.31
C ALA A 30 -15.55 23.40 -8.39
N THR A 31 -15.46 24.54 -9.11
CA THR A 31 -16.37 24.84 -10.23
C THR A 31 -16.18 23.94 -11.43
N GLU A 32 -15.02 23.26 -11.57
CA GLU A 32 -14.80 22.29 -12.63
C GLU A 32 -15.72 21.05 -12.52
N GLY A 33 -16.27 20.81 -11.36
CA GLY A 33 -17.20 19.72 -11.06
C GLY A 33 -16.53 18.47 -10.48
N LEU A 34 -17.31 17.72 -9.73
CA LEU A 34 -16.86 16.57 -8.93
C LEU A 34 -16.16 15.47 -9.76
N LEU A 35 -16.65 15.19 -10.97
CA LEU A 35 -16.04 14.15 -11.81
C LEU A 35 -14.59 14.48 -12.19
N ARG A 36 -14.27 15.75 -12.43
CA ARG A 36 -12.90 16.17 -12.72
C ARG A 36 -12.01 16.09 -11.47
N ALA A 37 -12.55 16.40 -10.30
CA ALA A 37 -11.83 16.20 -9.03
C ALA A 37 -11.55 14.71 -8.76
N ILE A 38 -12.51 13.82 -8.99
CA ILE A 38 -12.32 12.36 -8.87
C ILE A 38 -11.25 11.87 -9.86
N LYS A 39 -11.29 12.33 -11.12
CA LYS A 39 -10.24 12.00 -12.10
C LYS A 39 -8.86 12.47 -11.64
N TYR A 40 -8.76 13.66 -11.07
CA TYR A 40 -7.53 14.18 -10.49
C TYR A 40 -7.04 13.29 -9.36
N LEU A 41 -7.91 12.93 -8.40
CA LEU A 41 -7.59 12.02 -7.29
C LEU A 41 -7.09 10.66 -7.79
N THR A 42 -7.77 10.08 -8.78
CA THR A 42 -7.40 8.79 -9.38
C THR A 42 -5.98 8.83 -9.95
N ILE A 43 -5.63 9.89 -10.70
CA ILE A 43 -4.28 10.04 -11.27
C ILE A 43 -3.25 10.19 -10.14
N LEU A 44 -3.53 11.01 -9.14
CA LEU A 44 -2.62 11.22 -8.00
C LEU A 44 -2.43 9.93 -7.20
N THR A 45 -3.52 9.19 -6.93
CA THR A 45 -3.47 7.88 -6.28
C THR A 45 -2.67 6.87 -7.09
N ALA A 46 -2.82 6.86 -8.42
CA ALA A 46 -2.03 5.98 -9.28
C ALA A 46 -0.53 6.27 -9.17
N ILE A 47 -0.12 7.53 -9.09
CA ILE A 47 1.28 7.92 -8.87
C ILE A 47 1.77 7.42 -7.51
N VAL A 48 1.03 7.64 -6.42
CA VAL A 48 1.38 7.14 -5.07
C VAL A 48 1.53 5.62 -5.10
N THR A 49 0.60 4.91 -5.75
CA THR A 49 0.62 3.45 -5.85
C THR A 49 1.86 2.93 -6.59
N VAL A 50 2.35 3.64 -7.63
CA VAL A 50 3.61 3.31 -8.30
C VAL A 50 4.78 3.36 -7.32
N PHE A 51 4.90 4.41 -6.51
CA PHE A 51 5.97 4.52 -5.51
C PHE A 51 5.87 3.43 -4.44
N THR A 52 4.66 3.13 -3.97
CA THR A 52 4.42 2.03 -3.02
C THR A 52 4.84 0.69 -3.61
N MET A 53 4.45 0.40 -4.85
CA MET A 53 4.81 -0.83 -5.55
C MET A 53 6.32 -0.97 -5.72
N ILE A 54 6.99 0.08 -6.21
CA ILE A 54 8.45 0.07 -6.39
C ILE A 54 9.14 -0.19 -5.04
N SER A 55 8.75 0.52 -3.98
CA SER A 55 9.30 0.30 -2.63
C SER A 55 9.10 -1.14 -2.16
N SER A 56 7.91 -1.72 -2.38
CA SER A 56 7.61 -3.11 -2.01
C SER A 56 8.46 -4.12 -2.79
N LEU A 57 8.63 -3.92 -4.10
CA LEU A 57 9.48 -4.79 -4.93
C LEU A 57 10.96 -4.72 -4.51
N LEU A 58 11.45 -3.52 -4.21
CA LEU A 58 12.83 -3.35 -3.74
C LEU A 58 13.06 -3.98 -2.35
N GLN A 59 12.08 -3.89 -1.45
CA GLN A 59 12.13 -4.57 -0.16
C GLN A 59 12.09 -6.09 -0.33
N MET A 60 11.23 -6.60 -1.21
CA MET A 60 11.15 -8.02 -1.53
C MET A 60 12.47 -8.55 -2.08
N ASN A 61 13.14 -7.80 -2.96
CA ASN A 61 14.47 -8.19 -3.45
C ASN A 61 15.48 -8.33 -2.32
N LYS A 62 15.53 -7.36 -1.38
CA LYS A 62 16.42 -7.47 -0.20
C LYS A 62 16.11 -8.71 0.66
N VAL A 63 14.82 -9.04 0.82
CA VAL A 63 14.42 -10.25 1.57
C VAL A 63 14.91 -11.50 0.87
N ILE A 64 14.78 -11.58 -0.45
CA ILE A 64 15.22 -12.74 -1.25
C ILE A 64 16.74 -12.88 -1.23
N ASP A 65 17.48 -11.77 -1.38
CA ASP A 65 18.96 -11.80 -1.30
C ASP A 65 19.43 -12.27 0.09
N ASN A 66 18.79 -11.76 1.17
CA ASN A 66 19.10 -12.21 2.53
C ASN A 66 18.74 -13.69 2.76
N LEU A 67 17.62 -14.14 2.19
CA LEU A 67 17.22 -15.55 2.27
C LEU A 67 18.20 -16.44 1.53
N ALA A 68 18.65 -16.06 0.33
CA ALA A 68 19.64 -16.79 -0.45
C ALA A 68 20.95 -16.93 0.33
N GLN A 69 21.47 -15.85 0.92
CA GLN A 69 22.66 -15.86 1.77
C GLN A 69 22.46 -16.73 3.02
N TYR A 70 21.29 -16.66 3.66
CA TYR A 70 21.00 -17.49 4.83
C TYR A 70 21.00 -18.98 4.47
N ILE A 71 20.36 -19.36 3.35
CA ILE A 71 20.34 -20.74 2.86
C ILE A 71 21.77 -21.21 2.56
N GLU A 72 22.58 -20.37 1.90
CA GLU A 72 23.96 -20.71 1.57
C GLU A 72 24.81 -21.02 2.82
N GLN A 73 24.67 -20.22 3.85
CA GLN A 73 25.52 -20.27 5.05
C GLN A 73 25.05 -21.26 6.11
N ASN A 74 23.74 -21.49 6.24
CA ASN A 74 23.18 -22.17 7.41
C ASN A 74 22.43 -23.46 7.08
N ILE A 75 22.03 -23.68 5.82
CA ILE A 75 21.32 -24.90 5.43
C ILE A 75 22.33 -25.87 4.81
N PRO A 76 22.42 -27.13 5.26
CA PRO A 76 23.24 -28.15 4.61
C PRO A 76 22.86 -28.37 3.15
N ASP A 77 23.73 -29.04 2.40
CA ASP A 77 23.43 -29.41 1.03
C ASP A 77 22.24 -30.36 0.99
N PHE A 78 21.33 -30.07 0.07
CA PHE A 78 20.16 -30.91 -0.16
C PHE A 78 19.93 -31.15 -1.67
N SER A 79 19.25 -32.22 -1.96
CA SER A 79 18.71 -32.47 -3.29
C SER A 79 17.26 -32.91 -3.20
N ILE A 80 16.46 -32.45 -4.16
CA ILE A 80 15.08 -32.89 -4.38
C ILE A 80 15.10 -33.78 -5.63
N THR A 81 14.75 -35.05 -5.47
CA THR A 81 14.68 -36.01 -6.58
C THR A 81 13.34 -36.72 -6.50
N GLU A 82 12.60 -36.76 -7.61
CA GLU A 82 11.27 -37.40 -7.68
C GLU A 82 10.28 -36.91 -6.60
N GLY A 83 10.39 -35.61 -6.24
CA GLY A 83 9.50 -35.00 -5.25
C GLY A 83 9.87 -35.30 -3.80
N LYS A 84 11.03 -35.88 -3.54
CA LYS A 84 11.55 -36.11 -2.18
C LYS A 84 12.83 -35.34 -1.93
N VAL A 85 12.91 -34.73 -0.76
CA VAL A 85 14.13 -34.07 -0.26
C VAL A 85 15.04 -35.10 0.38
N THR A 86 16.29 -35.11 -0.04
CA THR A 86 17.39 -35.81 0.65
C THR A 86 18.36 -34.77 1.20
N MET A 87 18.71 -34.88 2.48
CA MET A 87 19.61 -34.00 3.19
C MET A 87 20.33 -34.83 4.25
N ASP A 88 21.62 -34.61 4.41
CA ASP A 88 22.40 -35.27 5.46
C ASP A 88 22.23 -34.49 6.77
N LEU A 89 21.34 -34.98 7.63
CA LEU A 89 21.00 -34.39 8.93
C LEU A 89 20.97 -35.45 10.02
N GLU A 90 21.58 -35.14 11.15
CA GLU A 90 21.47 -35.96 12.38
C GLU A 90 20.25 -35.58 13.24
N GLN A 91 19.77 -34.31 13.09
CA GLN A 91 18.64 -33.79 13.85
C GLN A 91 17.89 -32.70 13.01
N PRO A 92 16.62 -32.41 13.29
CA PRO A 92 15.89 -31.35 12.62
C PRO A 92 16.55 -29.97 12.80
N ILE A 93 16.47 -29.12 11.76
CA ILE A 93 16.91 -27.72 11.80
C ILE A 93 15.70 -26.86 12.12
N ILE A 94 15.78 -26.06 13.19
CA ILE A 94 14.75 -25.14 13.61
C ILE A 94 15.28 -23.72 13.46
N ILE A 95 14.56 -22.89 12.70
CA ILE A 95 14.87 -21.48 12.46
C ILE A 95 13.75 -20.63 13.03
N GLU A 96 14.03 -19.89 14.09
CA GLU A 96 13.07 -18.97 14.70
C GLU A 96 13.19 -17.57 14.10
N LYS A 97 12.03 -16.92 13.89
CA LYS A 97 11.92 -15.53 13.42
C LYS A 97 12.70 -15.25 12.13
N VAL A 98 12.23 -15.81 11.04
CA VAL A 98 12.81 -15.54 9.71
C VAL A 98 12.59 -14.06 9.34
N LYS A 99 13.61 -13.25 9.58
CA LYS A 99 13.54 -11.78 9.42
C LYS A 99 12.97 -11.39 8.06
N TYR A 100 12.05 -10.43 8.06
CA TYR A 100 11.44 -9.80 6.88
C TYR A 100 10.47 -10.66 6.05
N THR A 101 10.18 -11.91 6.44
CA THR A 101 9.32 -12.80 5.63
C THR A 101 7.89 -12.90 6.15
N GLY A 102 7.64 -12.50 7.39
CA GLY A 102 6.37 -12.78 8.08
C GLY A 102 6.21 -14.24 8.51
N ILE A 103 7.26 -15.07 8.36
CA ILE A 103 7.31 -16.44 8.84
C ILE A 103 7.96 -16.43 10.23
N ASP A 104 7.25 -16.94 11.22
CA ASP A 104 7.70 -16.94 12.60
C ASP A 104 8.65 -18.10 12.89
N LYS A 105 8.42 -19.24 12.25
CA LYS A 105 9.25 -20.42 12.43
C LYS A 105 9.37 -21.26 11.17
N VAL A 106 10.55 -21.80 10.92
CA VAL A 106 10.80 -22.82 9.87
C VAL A 106 11.42 -24.05 10.53
N VAL A 107 10.85 -25.20 10.24
CA VAL A 107 11.32 -26.51 10.71
C VAL A 107 11.67 -27.37 9.50
N ILE A 108 12.93 -27.76 9.38
CA ILE A 108 13.40 -28.67 8.34
C ILE A 108 13.63 -30.02 8.99
N ASN A 109 12.71 -30.95 8.75
CA ASN A 109 12.73 -32.29 9.35
C ASN A 109 12.45 -33.38 8.30
N PRO A 110 13.40 -33.65 7.39
CA PRO A 110 13.27 -34.75 6.45
C PRO A 110 13.36 -36.14 7.11
N LEU A 111 13.75 -36.22 8.40
CA LEU A 111 13.87 -37.47 9.16
C LEU A 111 12.50 -38.01 9.61
N ALA A 112 11.46 -37.18 9.64
CA ALA A 112 10.10 -37.61 9.95
C ALA A 112 9.51 -38.35 8.74
N GLU A 113 9.64 -39.66 8.71
CA GLU A 113 9.21 -40.51 7.62
C GLU A 113 7.73 -40.90 7.69
N THR A 114 7.22 -41.12 8.93
CA THR A 114 5.81 -41.48 9.16
C THR A 114 4.93 -40.27 9.41
N ASP A 115 3.62 -40.40 9.13
CA ASP A 115 2.67 -39.32 9.39
C ASP A 115 2.55 -38.99 10.88
N GLU A 116 2.69 -40.00 11.77
CA GLU A 116 2.69 -39.80 13.21
C GLU A 116 3.89 -38.93 13.66
N GLN A 117 5.09 -39.18 13.13
CA GLN A 117 6.27 -38.36 13.43
C GLN A 117 6.13 -36.93 12.93
N ARG A 118 5.48 -36.74 11.77
CA ARG A 118 5.20 -35.42 11.22
C ARG A 118 4.18 -34.65 12.06
N GLU A 119 3.09 -35.30 12.45
CA GLU A 119 2.07 -34.71 13.33
C GLU A 119 2.68 -34.32 14.68
N GLN A 120 3.49 -35.18 15.27
CA GLN A 120 4.22 -34.86 16.52
C GLN A 120 5.15 -33.66 16.35
N SER A 121 5.86 -33.55 15.22
CA SER A 121 6.68 -32.40 14.92
C SER A 121 5.86 -31.12 14.72
N GLU A 122 4.72 -31.21 14.04
CA GLU A 122 3.79 -30.10 13.84
C GLU A 122 3.20 -29.63 15.18
N GLU A 123 2.76 -30.53 16.05
CA GLU A 123 2.20 -30.18 17.35
C GLU A 123 3.22 -29.54 18.29
N SER A 124 4.46 -30.06 18.32
CA SER A 124 5.51 -29.57 19.22
C SER A 124 6.11 -28.24 18.77
N GLU A 125 6.19 -27.99 17.45
CA GLU A 125 6.93 -26.88 16.88
C GLU A 125 6.06 -25.73 16.34
N THR A 126 4.73 -25.91 16.21
CA THR A 126 3.84 -24.84 15.75
C THR A 126 3.74 -23.74 16.80
N VAL A 127 4.03 -22.50 16.37
CA VAL A 127 3.91 -21.28 17.18
C VAL A 127 2.71 -20.43 16.73
N SER A 128 2.33 -19.44 17.54
CA SER A 128 1.41 -18.40 17.09
C SER A 128 2.03 -17.62 15.94
N GLY A 129 1.30 -17.51 14.82
CA GLY A 129 1.79 -16.95 13.59
C GLY A 129 1.96 -18.00 12.49
N ILE A 130 2.97 -17.86 11.64
CA ILE A 130 3.21 -18.74 10.49
C ILE A 130 4.40 -19.65 10.75
N THR A 131 4.14 -20.98 10.77
CA THR A 131 5.17 -22.00 10.83
C THR A 131 5.21 -22.79 9.51
N VAL A 132 6.40 -23.00 8.97
CA VAL A 132 6.62 -23.76 7.73
C VAL A 132 7.46 -25.00 8.05
N PHE A 133 6.94 -26.16 7.70
CA PHE A 133 7.63 -27.44 7.84
C PHE A 133 8.08 -27.96 6.48
N PHE A 134 9.34 -28.38 6.40
CA PHE A 134 9.91 -29.06 5.26
C PHE A 134 10.17 -30.51 5.64
N PHE A 135 9.26 -31.42 5.27
CA PHE A 135 9.43 -32.87 5.42
C PHE A 135 10.11 -33.49 4.19
N SER A 136 10.33 -34.79 4.21
CA SER A 136 11.00 -35.49 3.10
C SER A 136 10.24 -35.41 1.76
N ASP A 137 8.89 -35.33 1.77
CA ASP A 137 8.02 -35.43 0.60
C ASP A 137 7.07 -34.26 0.42
N LYS A 138 6.90 -33.41 1.42
CA LYS A 138 5.91 -32.33 1.43
C LYS A 138 6.38 -31.11 2.23
N ILE A 139 5.82 -29.97 1.87
CA ILE A 139 5.95 -28.72 2.63
C ILE A 139 4.59 -28.48 3.30
N VAL A 140 4.59 -28.22 4.60
CA VAL A 140 3.37 -27.90 5.36
C VAL A 140 3.48 -26.50 5.91
N LEU A 141 2.51 -25.67 5.58
CA LEU A 141 2.38 -24.31 6.09
C LEU A 141 1.23 -24.27 7.09
N ILE A 142 1.52 -23.89 8.32
CA ILE A 142 0.53 -23.74 9.38
C ILE A 142 0.46 -22.27 9.78
N SER A 143 -0.74 -21.68 9.68
CA SER A 143 -1.02 -20.35 10.20
C SER A 143 -1.95 -20.47 11.40
N LYS A 144 -1.44 -20.14 12.58
CA LYS A 144 -2.16 -20.20 13.85
C LYS A 144 -2.36 -18.79 14.38
N ILE A 145 -3.62 -18.30 14.34
CA ILE A 145 -3.98 -16.98 14.86
C ILE A 145 -4.28 -17.10 16.36
N ASP A 146 -5.05 -18.12 16.74
CA ASP A 146 -5.37 -18.50 18.12
C ASP A 146 -5.52 -20.03 18.21
N GLU A 147 -5.96 -20.56 19.35
CA GLU A 147 -6.09 -22.02 19.54
C GLU A 147 -7.20 -22.65 18.68
N GLU A 148 -8.19 -21.87 18.25
CA GLU A 148 -9.33 -22.33 17.45
C GLU A 148 -9.16 -22.07 15.94
N GLN A 149 -8.30 -21.11 15.56
CA GLN A 149 -8.09 -20.71 14.17
C GLN A 149 -6.73 -21.17 13.64
N VAL A 150 -6.69 -22.43 13.23
CA VAL A 150 -5.51 -23.04 12.60
C VAL A 150 -5.83 -23.34 11.14
N ASN A 151 -5.07 -22.75 10.23
CA ASN A 151 -5.15 -23.04 8.80
C ASN A 151 -3.89 -23.81 8.38
N LYS A 152 -4.08 -25.01 7.82
CA LYS A 152 -3.01 -25.88 7.34
C LYS A 152 -3.08 -26.02 5.83
N GLN A 153 -1.97 -25.75 5.15
CA GLN A 153 -1.81 -25.92 3.71
C GLN A 153 -0.65 -26.87 3.44
N ILE A 154 -0.85 -27.80 2.52
CA ILE A 154 0.13 -28.84 2.18
C ILE A 154 0.49 -28.68 0.71
N TYR A 155 1.77 -28.67 0.41
CA TYR A 155 2.31 -28.60 -0.95
C TYR A 155 3.29 -29.75 -1.18
N THR A 156 3.24 -30.36 -2.35
CA THR A 156 4.31 -31.28 -2.79
C THR A 156 5.51 -30.45 -3.33
N TYR A 157 6.71 -30.99 -3.23
CA TYR A 157 7.89 -30.33 -3.82
C TYR A 157 7.75 -30.15 -5.35
N SER A 158 7.13 -31.10 -6.03
CA SER A 158 6.88 -31.00 -7.47
C SER A 158 5.97 -29.84 -7.84
N GLU A 159 4.88 -29.63 -7.07
CA GLU A 159 3.98 -28.47 -7.24
C GLU A 159 4.68 -27.18 -6.90
N PHE A 160 5.43 -27.16 -5.80
CA PHE A 160 6.19 -25.98 -5.39
C PHE A 160 7.17 -25.57 -6.48
N VAL A 161 8.04 -26.49 -6.94
CA VAL A 161 9.01 -26.21 -7.99
C VAL A 161 8.33 -25.80 -9.30
N LYS A 162 7.27 -26.47 -9.72
CA LYS A 162 6.50 -26.13 -10.93
C LYS A 162 5.87 -24.74 -10.84
N ASN A 163 5.27 -24.39 -9.73
CA ASN A 163 4.61 -23.09 -9.54
C ASN A 163 5.62 -21.93 -9.58
N TYR A 164 6.81 -22.12 -9.03
CA TYR A 164 7.83 -21.07 -8.98
C TYR A 164 8.75 -21.02 -10.19
N THR A 165 9.09 -22.15 -10.78
CA THR A 165 9.99 -22.19 -11.94
C THR A 165 9.26 -22.26 -13.28
N GLY A 166 7.99 -22.62 -13.28
CA GLY A 166 7.19 -22.87 -14.49
C GLY A 166 7.60 -24.15 -15.23
N LYS A 167 8.47 -24.98 -14.65
CA LYS A 167 9.00 -26.21 -15.27
C LYS A 167 8.80 -27.42 -14.36
N ASN A 168 8.53 -28.57 -14.96
CA ASN A 168 8.62 -29.85 -14.26
C ASN A 168 10.09 -30.22 -14.13
N ILE A 169 10.72 -29.90 -13.02
CA ILE A 169 12.12 -30.22 -12.74
C ILE A 169 12.13 -31.53 -11.95
N GLN A 170 12.79 -32.56 -12.47
CA GLN A 170 12.88 -33.87 -11.81
C GLN A 170 13.91 -33.88 -10.68
N THR A 171 14.95 -33.07 -10.81
CA THR A 171 16.01 -32.92 -9.80
C THR A 171 16.26 -31.44 -9.55
N PHE A 172 16.40 -31.08 -8.28
CA PHE A 172 16.63 -29.71 -7.84
C PHE A 172 17.50 -29.71 -6.59
N ASN A 173 18.56 -28.92 -6.57
CA ASN A 173 19.51 -28.90 -5.47
C ASN A 173 19.68 -27.48 -4.87
N LYS A 174 20.41 -27.39 -3.75
CA LYS A 174 20.69 -26.13 -3.04
C LYS A 174 21.31 -25.07 -3.95
N ALA A 175 22.31 -25.45 -4.78
CA ALA A 175 23.00 -24.51 -5.67
C ALA A 175 22.04 -23.97 -6.75
N GLU A 176 21.16 -24.83 -7.27
CA GLU A 176 20.13 -24.42 -8.23
C GLU A 176 19.08 -23.50 -7.59
N LEU A 177 18.70 -23.75 -6.33
CA LEU A 177 17.81 -22.86 -5.58
C LEU A 177 18.42 -21.46 -5.44
N ILE A 178 19.66 -21.39 -4.94
CA ILE A 178 20.37 -20.11 -4.79
C ILE A 178 20.54 -19.43 -6.14
N GLY A 179 20.97 -20.18 -7.16
CA GLY A 179 21.12 -19.67 -8.51
C GLY A 179 19.79 -19.17 -9.11
N TYR A 180 18.65 -19.77 -8.77
CA TYR A 180 17.35 -19.29 -9.19
C TYR A 180 16.97 -18.01 -8.46
N LEU A 181 17.10 -17.95 -7.13
CA LEU A 181 16.77 -16.80 -6.29
C LEU A 181 17.60 -15.55 -6.68
N THR A 182 18.86 -15.72 -7.03
CA THR A 182 19.79 -14.63 -7.39
C THR A 182 19.84 -14.32 -8.88
N SER A 183 19.12 -15.08 -9.71
CA SER A 183 19.18 -14.96 -11.17
C SER A 183 18.22 -13.92 -11.75
N SER A 184 18.49 -13.50 -12.99
CA SER A 184 17.56 -12.67 -13.78
C SER A 184 16.18 -13.33 -14.03
N LYS A 185 16.02 -14.62 -13.75
CA LYS A 185 14.73 -15.32 -13.83
C LYS A 185 13.74 -14.80 -12.80
N MET A 186 14.21 -14.34 -11.64
CA MET A 186 13.38 -13.64 -10.65
C MET A 186 12.80 -12.33 -11.19
N MET A 187 13.44 -11.70 -12.18
CA MET A 187 12.89 -10.49 -12.81
C MET A 187 11.52 -10.74 -13.43
N GLN A 188 11.30 -11.89 -14.09
CA GLN A 188 9.99 -12.23 -14.65
C GLN A 188 8.92 -12.42 -13.57
N PHE A 189 9.32 -13.03 -12.44
CA PHE A 189 8.45 -13.13 -11.26
C PHE A 189 8.09 -11.75 -10.71
N TYR A 190 9.07 -10.87 -10.54
CA TYR A 190 8.85 -9.49 -10.09
C TYR A 190 7.92 -8.70 -11.02
N ILE A 191 8.08 -8.85 -12.35
CA ILE A 191 7.20 -8.16 -13.31
C ILE A 191 5.75 -8.67 -13.20
N ARG A 192 5.55 -9.98 -13.16
CA ARG A 192 4.20 -10.58 -13.03
C ARG A 192 3.55 -10.24 -11.71
N TYR A 193 4.28 -10.42 -10.61
CA TYR A 193 3.82 -10.10 -9.26
C TYR A 193 3.56 -8.61 -9.12
N GLY A 194 4.48 -7.76 -9.59
CA GLY A 194 4.35 -6.32 -9.55
C GLY A 194 3.14 -5.80 -10.33
N ALA A 195 2.88 -6.36 -11.51
CA ALA A 195 1.72 -5.96 -12.31
C ALA A 195 0.39 -6.30 -11.61
N SER A 196 0.24 -7.52 -11.07
CA SER A 196 -0.96 -7.93 -10.32
C SER A 196 -1.10 -7.14 -9.02
N MET A 197 -0.01 -6.94 -8.28
CA MET A 197 0.02 -6.15 -7.06
C MET A 197 -0.35 -4.68 -7.33
N TYR A 198 0.14 -4.10 -8.43
CA TYR A 198 -0.20 -2.72 -8.80
C TYR A 198 -1.71 -2.54 -9.02
N ILE A 199 -2.34 -3.43 -9.79
CA ILE A 199 -3.79 -3.36 -10.05
C ILE A 199 -4.57 -3.49 -8.73
N TYR A 200 -4.21 -4.45 -7.89
CA TYR A 200 -4.84 -4.67 -6.60
C TYR A 200 -4.71 -3.46 -5.67
N LEU A 201 -3.47 -2.97 -5.49
CA LEU A 201 -3.20 -1.80 -4.65
C LEU A 201 -3.87 -0.54 -5.20
N LEU A 202 -3.90 -0.35 -6.53
CA LEU A 202 -4.54 0.81 -7.15
C LEU A 202 -6.04 0.84 -6.83
N LEU A 203 -6.73 -0.28 -6.96
CA LEU A 203 -8.16 -0.37 -6.65
C LEU A 203 -8.43 -0.07 -5.17
N ILE A 204 -7.68 -0.69 -4.26
CA ILE A 204 -7.83 -0.45 -2.82
C ILE A 204 -7.52 1.01 -2.48
N ASN A 205 -6.42 1.56 -2.99
CA ASN A 205 -6.01 2.93 -2.70
C ASN A 205 -7.01 3.97 -3.26
N ILE A 206 -7.64 3.71 -4.42
CA ILE A 206 -8.70 4.60 -4.94
C ILE A 206 -9.91 4.58 -4.01
N ILE A 207 -10.36 3.39 -3.59
CA ILE A 207 -11.50 3.26 -2.66
C ILE A 207 -11.19 3.97 -1.35
N TYR A 208 -10.00 3.74 -0.79
CA TYR A 208 -9.54 4.39 0.44
C TYR A 208 -9.48 5.92 0.29
N ALA A 209 -8.88 6.43 -0.78
CA ALA A 209 -8.77 7.87 -1.02
C ALA A 209 -10.13 8.54 -1.20
N LEU A 210 -11.09 7.87 -1.86
CA LEU A 210 -12.46 8.35 -1.98
C LEU A 210 -13.19 8.35 -0.62
N ALA A 211 -13.00 7.31 0.21
CA ALA A 211 -13.60 7.24 1.53
C ALA A 211 -13.04 8.35 2.46
N VAL A 212 -11.72 8.53 2.50
CA VAL A 212 -11.08 9.58 3.29
C VAL A 212 -11.48 10.98 2.78
N SER A 213 -11.54 11.19 1.46
CA SER A 213 -12.00 12.48 0.92
C SER A 213 -13.45 12.78 1.24
N LEU A 214 -14.32 11.75 1.35
CA LEU A 214 -15.70 11.90 1.79
C LEU A 214 -15.78 12.31 3.28
N GLU A 215 -14.98 11.69 4.13
CA GLU A 215 -14.86 12.05 5.54
C GLU A 215 -14.43 13.51 5.70
N ILE A 216 -13.39 13.94 4.97
CA ILE A 216 -12.92 15.33 4.97
C ILE A 216 -14.02 16.27 4.42
N ALA A 217 -14.80 15.84 3.42
CA ALA A 217 -15.90 16.64 2.89
C ALA A 217 -17.03 16.84 3.91
N ILE A 218 -17.35 15.82 4.72
CA ILE A 218 -18.32 15.93 5.81
C ILE A 218 -17.83 16.95 6.86
N PHE A 219 -16.55 16.85 7.26
CA PHE A 219 -15.94 17.82 8.15
C PHE A 219 -15.97 19.25 7.55
N GLY A 220 -15.62 19.40 6.27
CA GLY A 220 -15.70 20.65 5.54
C GLY A 220 -17.13 21.20 5.48
N TRP A 221 -18.12 20.34 5.30
CA TRP A 221 -19.54 20.75 5.32
C TRP A 221 -19.98 21.27 6.68
N ILE A 222 -19.57 20.61 7.76
CA ILE A 222 -19.83 21.09 9.14
C ILE A 222 -19.15 22.47 9.33
N THR A 223 -17.87 22.59 8.93
CA THR A 223 -17.12 23.84 9.03
C THR A 223 -17.79 24.99 8.24
N ALA A 224 -18.26 24.72 7.01
CA ALA A 224 -18.96 25.69 6.18
C ALA A 224 -20.29 26.13 6.83
N THR A 225 -21.02 25.18 7.44
CA THR A 225 -22.27 25.45 8.16
C THR A 225 -22.02 26.33 9.38
N LEU A 226 -21.00 26.03 10.19
CA LEU A 226 -20.60 26.87 11.34
C LEU A 226 -20.13 28.26 10.90
N ALA A 227 -19.44 28.35 9.77
CA ALA A 227 -19.01 29.60 9.16
C ALA A 227 -20.17 30.41 8.53
N LYS A 228 -21.40 29.83 8.48
CA LYS A 228 -22.61 30.39 7.83
C LYS A 228 -22.47 30.58 6.32
N ILE A 229 -21.69 29.74 5.66
CA ILE A 229 -21.53 29.73 4.20
C ILE A 229 -22.42 28.63 3.61
N ARG A 230 -23.25 29.00 2.63
CA ARG A 230 -24.08 28.04 1.92
C ARG A 230 -23.33 27.55 0.66
N MET A 231 -22.90 26.30 0.68
CA MET A 231 -22.23 25.64 -0.47
C MET A 231 -22.92 24.32 -0.80
N LYS A 232 -22.85 23.93 -2.08
CA LYS A 232 -23.27 22.59 -2.49
C LYS A 232 -22.27 21.57 -1.96
N PHE A 233 -22.76 20.45 -1.42
CA PHE A 233 -21.89 19.38 -0.90
C PHE A 233 -20.88 18.87 -1.95
N SER A 234 -21.29 18.76 -3.23
CA SER A 234 -20.40 18.38 -4.32
C SER A 234 -19.21 19.33 -4.52
N ALA A 235 -19.38 20.62 -4.26
CA ALA A 235 -18.29 21.60 -4.32
C ALA A 235 -17.33 21.42 -3.14
N ILE A 236 -17.88 21.20 -1.94
CA ILE A 236 -17.07 20.91 -0.74
C ILE A 236 -16.30 19.59 -0.93
N TYR A 237 -16.94 18.58 -1.51
CA TYR A 237 -16.28 17.31 -1.77
C TYR A 237 -15.15 17.46 -2.79
N SER A 238 -15.35 18.26 -3.84
CA SER A 238 -14.27 18.58 -4.78
C SER A 238 -13.10 19.28 -4.09
N MET A 239 -13.35 20.24 -3.19
CA MET A 239 -12.29 20.88 -2.39
C MET A 239 -11.59 19.89 -1.44
N ALA A 240 -12.33 19.00 -0.80
CA ALA A 240 -11.79 17.96 0.08
C ALA A 240 -10.84 17.00 -0.68
N ILE A 241 -11.15 16.65 -1.92
CA ILE A 241 -10.25 15.89 -2.79
C ILE A 241 -8.92 16.64 -2.98
N HIS A 242 -8.96 17.93 -3.26
CA HIS A 242 -7.74 18.73 -3.43
C HIS A 242 -6.96 18.91 -2.12
N SER A 243 -7.62 18.95 -0.96
CA SER A 243 -6.96 19.06 0.35
C SER A 243 -6.09 17.84 0.70
N LEU A 244 -6.35 16.66 0.11
CA LEU A 244 -5.53 15.46 0.26
C LEU A 244 -4.18 15.55 -0.46
N THR A 245 -3.99 16.49 -1.38
CA THR A 245 -2.80 16.52 -2.25
C THR A 245 -1.50 16.59 -1.49
N LEU A 246 -1.39 17.47 -0.50
CA LEU A 246 -0.17 17.59 0.31
C LEU A 246 0.09 16.30 1.09
N SER A 247 -0.94 15.74 1.72
CA SER A 247 -0.83 14.49 2.47
C SER A 247 -0.33 13.35 1.59
N MET A 248 -0.84 13.24 0.36
CA MET A 248 -0.41 12.22 -0.59
C MET A 248 1.05 12.41 -1.06
N ILE A 249 1.50 13.64 -1.24
CA ILE A 249 2.91 13.93 -1.57
C ILE A 249 3.82 13.63 -0.38
N LEU A 250 3.42 13.99 0.84
CA LEU A 250 4.17 13.62 2.05
C LEU A 250 4.25 12.11 2.23
N ASN A 251 3.21 11.37 1.83
CA ASN A 251 3.25 9.91 1.83
C ASN A 251 4.30 9.37 0.85
N ILE A 252 4.43 9.93 -0.36
CA ILE A 252 5.51 9.56 -1.30
C ILE A 252 6.89 9.81 -0.65
N CYS A 253 7.09 10.99 -0.05
CA CYS A 253 8.34 11.30 0.66
C CYS A 253 8.61 10.31 1.80
N TYR A 254 7.57 9.95 2.57
CA TYR A 254 7.68 8.97 3.64
C TYR A 254 8.06 7.58 3.12
N ILE A 255 7.45 7.11 2.02
CA ILE A 255 7.79 5.83 1.39
C ILE A 255 9.27 5.80 0.99
N ILE A 256 9.76 6.88 0.37
CA ILE A 256 11.16 7.00 -0.05
C ILE A 256 12.09 6.97 1.16
N VAL A 257 11.84 7.81 2.16
CA VAL A 257 12.66 7.88 3.38
C VAL A 257 12.66 6.54 4.13
N ASN A 258 11.49 5.92 4.26
CA ASN A 258 11.35 4.64 4.96
C ASN A 258 12.14 3.50 4.28
N TYR A 259 12.25 3.53 2.96
CA TYR A 259 13.06 2.56 2.22
C TYR A 259 14.56 2.64 2.58
N PHE A 260 15.10 3.85 2.78
CA PHE A 260 16.54 4.04 3.08
C PHE A 260 16.86 3.87 4.56
N ILE A 261 16.00 4.35 5.46
CA ILE A 261 16.34 4.51 6.89
C ILE A 261 15.54 3.53 7.77
N ASN A 262 14.51 2.85 7.20
CA ASN A 262 13.56 2.01 7.94
C ASN A 262 12.96 2.74 9.15
N PHE A 263 12.59 4.02 8.94
CA PHE A 263 12.07 4.91 9.97
C PHE A 263 10.56 4.88 9.99
N LYS A 264 9.98 4.36 11.07
CA LYS A 264 8.52 4.33 11.24
C LYS A 264 8.05 5.54 12.06
N ILE A 265 7.29 6.42 11.43
CA ILE A 265 6.62 7.52 12.13
C ILE A 265 5.34 6.96 12.78
N ARG A 266 5.30 7.00 14.12
CA ARG A 266 4.09 6.66 14.85
C ARG A 266 2.97 7.66 14.52
N TYR A 267 1.77 7.17 14.24
CA TYR A 267 0.61 8.00 13.88
C TYR A 267 0.74 8.78 12.56
N PHE A 268 1.55 8.31 11.61
CA PHE A 268 1.67 8.96 10.30
C PHE A 268 0.31 9.10 9.58
N GLU A 269 -0.53 8.07 9.64
CA GLU A 269 -1.88 8.08 9.04
C GLU A 269 -2.78 9.15 9.67
N THR A 270 -2.69 9.35 10.99
CA THR A 270 -3.43 10.40 11.67
C THR A 270 -2.96 11.79 11.21
N ALA A 271 -1.65 12.00 11.13
CA ALA A 271 -1.08 13.26 10.62
C ALA A 271 -1.52 13.52 9.16
N TYR A 272 -1.56 12.49 8.33
CA TYR A 272 -2.03 12.53 6.96
C TYR A 272 -3.45 13.12 6.85
N VAL A 273 -4.39 12.64 7.65
CA VAL A 273 -5.79 13.10 7.65
C VAL A 273 -5.93 14.50 8.28
N VAL A 274 -5.22 14.77 9.38
CA VAL A 274 -5.23 16.07 10.06
C VAL A 274 -4.75 17.20 9.16
N ILE A 275 -3.71 16.99 8.36
CA ILE A 275 -3.25 17.97 7.37
C ILE A 275 -4.38 18.34 6.40
N ALA A 276 -5.11 17.35 5.88
CA ALA A 276 -6.19 17.59 4.94
C ALA A 276 -7.37 18.33 5.61
N TYR A 277 -7.67 18.06 6.89
CA TYR A 277 -8.67 18.83 7.67
C TYR A 277 -8.27 20.30 7.84
N ILE A 278 -7.00 20.56 8.13
CA ILE A 278 -6.50 21.94 8.23
C ILE A 278 -6.67 22.66 6.90
N TYR A 279 -6.34 22.00 5.79
CA TYR A 279 -6.44 22.57 4.45
C TYR A 279 -7.88 22.92 4.05
N ILE A 280 -8.85 22.01 4.27
CA ILE A 280 -10.24 22.29 3.95
C ILE A 280 -10.82 23.38 4.85
N ALA A 281 -10.51 23.38 6.14
CA ALA A 281 -10.94 24.43 7.07
C ALA A 281 -10.38 25.81 6.67
N ALA A 282 -9.07 25.91 6.41
CA ALA A 282 -8.42 27.13 5.95
C ALA A 282 -9.06 27.68 4.67
N THR A 283 -9.31 26.79 3.71
CA THR A 283 -10.00 27.16 2.45
C THR A 283 -11.39 27.77 2.69
N ILE A 284 -12.18 27.17 3.58
CA ILE A 284 -13.53 27.64 3.92
C ILE A 284 -13.48 29.02 4.59
N PHE A 285 -12.54 29.25 5.51
CA PHE A 285 -12.40 30.55 6.17
C PHE A 285 -11.92 31.64 5.20
N ILE A 286 -10.96 31.33 4.30
CA ILE A 286 -10.53 32.29 3.26
C ILE A 286 -11.70 32.63 2.34
N LEU A 287 -12.50 31.65 1.93
CA LEU A 287 -13.69 31.88 1.12
C LEU A 287 -14.71 32.79 1.85
N LYS A 288 -14.86 32.60 3.18
CA LYS A 288 -15.71 33.47 3.99
C LYS A 288 -15.27 34.93 3.93
N ASP A 289 -13.97 35.16 4.16
CA ASP A 289 -13.42 36.51 4.14
C ASP A 289 -13.58 37.18 2.78
N ASP A 290 -13.39 36.45 1.70
CA ASP A 290 -13.63 36.94 0.33
C ASP A 290 -15.10 37.31 0.09
N LEU A 291 -16.03 36.49 0.56
CA LEU A 291 -17.47 36.78 0.45
C LEU A 291 -17.85 38.03 1.25
N ILE A 292 -17.32 38.19 2.46
CA ILE A 292 -17.57 39.38 3.28
C ILE A 292 -17.05 40.64 2.59
N LYS A 293 -15.82 40.62 2.08
CA LYS A 293 -15.23 41.75 1.34
C LYS A 293 -16.07 42.16 0.12
N ARG A 294 -16.50 41.19 -0.66
CA ARG A 294 -17.37 41.42 -1.85
C ARG A 294 -18.74 42.03 -1.44
N MET A 295 -19.34 41.55 -0.34
CA MET A 295 -20.59 42.11 0.16
C MET A 295 -20.43 43.57 0.61
N GLN A 296 -19.36 43.89 1.33
CA GLN A 296 -19.05 45.25 1.75
C GLN A 296 -18.82 46.19 0.55
N GLU A 297 -18.14 45.70 -0.48
CA GLU A 297 -17.91 46.48 -1.70
C GLU A 297 -19.22 46.76 -2.46
N VAL A 298 -20.06 45.74 -2.63
CA VAL A 298 -21.41 45.93 -3.24
C VAL A 298 -22.27 46.93 -2.42
N GLU A 299 -22.20 46.88 -1.10
CA GLU A 299 -22.93 47.78 -0.24
C GLU A 299 -22.40 49.22 -0.35
N ARG A 300 -21.08 49.41 -0.42
CA ARG A 300 -20.45 50.71 -0.68
C ARG A 300 -20.92 51.31 -2.05
N ILE A 301 -20.88 50.51 -3.11
CA ILE A 301 -21.34 50.96 -4.46
C ILE A 301 -22.81 51.34 -4.41
N ARG A 302 -23.67 50.58 -3.73
CA ARG A 302 -25.10 50.93 -3.58
C ARG A 302 -25.32 52.21 -2.81
N GLN A 303 -24.51 52.52 -1.82
CA GLN A 303 -24.60 53.75 -1.06
C GLN A 303 -24.13 54.96 -1.85
N GLU A 304 -23.09 54.78 -2.70
CA GLU A 304 -22.61 55.83 -3.60
C GLU A 304 -23.68 56.15 -4.68
N GLN A 305 -24.35 55.14 -5.26
CA GLN A 305 -25.42 55.32 -6.22
C GLN A 305 -26.71 56.00 -5.65
N LYS A 306 -26.94 55.87 -4.35
CA LYS A 306 -28.07 56.55 -3.68
C LYS A 306 -27.81 58.03 -3.35
N LYS A 307 -26.56 58.49 -3.43
CA LYS A 307 -26.14 59.87 -3.18
C LYS A 307 -26.11 60.75 -4.42
N VAL A 308 -26.22 60.13 -5.59
CA VAL A 308 -26.41 60.79 -6.90
C VAL A 308 -27.91 60.85 -7.22
#